data_b96897eee214a24b089bc420589a32c8
#
_entry.id   b96897eee214a24b089bc420589a32c8
#
_cell.length_a   1.000
_cell.length_b   1.000
_cell.length_c   1.000
_cell.angle_alpha   90.00
_cell.angle_beta   90.00
_cell.angle_gamma   90.00
#
_symmetry.space_group_name_H-M   'P 1'
#
loop_
_entity.id
_entity.type
_entity.pdbx_description
1 polymer ?
#
loop_
_entity_poly.entity_id
_entity_poly.type
_entity_poly.pdbx_seq_one_letter_code
_entity_poly.pdbx_strand_id
1 'polypeptide(L)'
;MSGAMDGRPVSLRVAGQSYRVVSSASEEELQRLADTVSAKVEELSRGKVAAPQSMLLAAIALAHELEEERARRLSLERRARDMLRRVLGRIDEALDCASEQ
;
A
#
# COMPACT_ATOMS: atom_id res chain seq x y z
N MET A 1 -24.44 -11.91 8.85
CA MET A 1 -23.99 -11.90 8.13
C MET A 1 -23.11 -11.20 7.72
N SER A 2 -22.53 -11.26 7.43
CA SER A 2 -21.35 -10.77 7.41
C SER A 2 -20.99 -9.94 6.29
N GLY A 3 -19.81 -9.33 6.34
CA GLY A 3 -19.31 -8.54 5.28
C GLY A 3 -19.24 -9.26 3.97
N ALA A 4 -19.22 -10.57 4.03
CA ALA A 4 -19.22 -11.36 2.83
C ALA A 4 -20.49 -11.16 2.01
N MET A 5 -21.55 -10.80 2.69
CA MET A 5 -22.81 -10.55 2.01
C MET A 5 -22.84 -9.25 1.24
N ASP A 6 -21.91 -8.36 1.54
CA ASP A 6 -21.82 -7.08 0.85
C ASP A 6 -21.04 -7.19 -0.44
N GLY A 7 -20.41 -8.33 -0.68
CA GLY A 7 -19.62 -8.50 -1.87
C GLY A 7 -20.48 -8.68 -3.09
N ARG A 8 -20.07 -8.06 -4.19
CA ARG A 8 -20.75 -8.17 -5.48
C ARG A 8 -19.77 -8.75 -6.48
N PRO A 9 -20.27 -9.62 -7.39
CA PRO A 9 -19.38 -10.12 -8.44
C PRO A 9 -19.05 -8.99 -9.41
N VAL A 10 -17.77 -8.81 -9.64
CA VAL A 10 -17.26 -7.79 -10.54
C VAL A 10 -16.32 -8.45 -11.52
N SER A 11 -16.42 -8.07 -12.77
CA SER A 11 -15.50 -8.55 -13.80
C SER A 11 -14.30 -7.62 -13.86
N LEU A 12 -13.11 -8.17 -13.70
CA LEU A 12 -11.87 -7.41 -13.75
C LEU A 12 -11.01 -7.92 -14.88
N ARG A 13 -10.32 -7.00 -15.55
CA ARG A 13 -9.32 -7.38 -16.54
C ARG A 13 -7.96 -7.20 -15.92
N VAL A 14 -7.22 -8.29 -15.84
CA VAL A 14 -5.87 -8.29 -15.27
C VAL A 14 -4.96 -9.00 -16.26
N ALA A 15 -3.93 -8.29 -16.71
CA ALA A 15 -2.95 -8.85 -17.64
C ALA A 15 -3.60 -9.46 -18.87
N GLY A 16 -4.63 -8.82 -19.40
CA GLY A 16 -5.30 -9.25 -20.61
C GLY A 16 -6.33 -10.33 -20.43
N GLN A 17 -6.57 -10.78 -19.21
CA GLN A 17 -7.56 -11.82 -18.92
C GLN A 17 -8.65 -11.27 -18.02
N SER A 18 -9.84 -11.84 -18.18
CA SER A 18 -10.99 -11.43 -17.37
C SER A 18 -11.19 -12.40 -16.23
N TYR A 19 -11.43 -11.83 -15.05
CA TYR A 19 -11.67 -12.60 -13.84
C TYR A 19 -12.92 -12.10 -13.16
N ARG A 20 -13.59 -12.99 -12.48
CA ARG A 20 -14.76 -12.64 -11.71
C ARG A 20 -14.38 -12.67 -10.25
N VAL A 21 -14.58 -11.54 -9.59
CA VAL A 21 -14.14 -11.35 -8.21
C VAL A 21 -15.32 -10.88 -7.37
N VAL A 22 -15.43 -11.42 -6.18
CA VAL A 22 -16.43 -10.97 -5.23
C VAL A 22 -15.69 -10.22 -4.13
N SER A 23 -16.07 -8.96 -3.93
CA SER A 23 -15.38 -8.12 -2.97
C SER A 23 -16.30 -7.02 -2.46
N SER A 24 -16.03 -6.56 -1.26
CA SER A 24 -16.75 -5.42 -0.71
C SER A 24 -16.16 -4.09 -1.19
N ALA A 25 -15.01 -4.12 -1.83
CA ALA A 25 -14.41 -2.92 -2.39
C ALA A 25 -15.22 -2.46 -3.61
N SER A 26 -15.15 -1.17 -3.91
CA SER A 26 -15.86 -0.64 -5.06
C SER A 26 -15.24 -1.15 -6.35
N GLU A 27 -16.03 -1.17 -7.41
CA GLU A 27 -15.57 -1.61 -8.71
C GLU A 27 -14.43 -0.74 -9.20
N GLU A 28 -14.52 0.57 -8.97
CA GLU A 28 -13.46 1.50 -9.38
C GLU A 28 -12.16 1.21 -8.65
N GLU A 29 -12.27 0.93 -7.37
CA GLU A 29 -11.11 0.60 -6.55
C GLU A 29 -10.45 -0.69 -7.03
N LEU A 30 -11.26 -1.70 -7.28
CA LEU A 30 -10.75 -2.98 -7.77
C LEU A 30 -10.09 -2.82 -9.13
N GLN A 31 -10.67 -2.00 -10.00
CA GLN A 31 -10.09 -1.79 -11.32
C GLN A 31 -8.75 -1.07 -11.24
N ARG A 32 -8.61 -0.12 -10.32
CA ARG A 32 -7.32 0.54 -10.10
C ARG A 32 -6.26 -0.45 -9.65
N LEU A 33 -6.64 -1.33 -8.74
CA LEU A 33 -5.70 -2.35 -8.25
C LEU A 33 -5.34 -3.33 -9.37
N ALA A 34 -6.34 -3.71 -10.16
CA ALA A 34 -6.11 -4.60 -11.30
C ALA A 34 -5.18 -3.96 -12.32
N ASP A 35 -5.33 -2.66 -12.54
CA ASP A 35 -4.47 -1.93 -13.47
C ASP A 35 -3.03 -1.91 -12.96
N THR A 36 -2.86 -1.75 -11.65
CA THR A 36 -1.54 -1.77 -11.04
C THR A 36 -0.87 -3.12 -11.24
N VAL A 37 -1.61 -4.20 -11.02
CA VAL A 37 -1.09 -5.55 -11.22
C VAL A 37 -0.76 -5.77 -12.68
N SER A 38 -1.64 -5.34 -13.59
CA SER A 38 -1.43 -5.49 -15.02
C SER A 38 -0.15 -4.79 -15.47
N ALA A 39 0.07 -3.58 -14.95
CA ALA A 39 1.27 -2.82 -15.29
C ALA A 39 2.52 -3.55 -14.81
N LYS A 40 2.47 -4.14 -13.62
CA LYS A 40 3.60 -4.86 -13.08
C LYS A 40 3.89 -6.13 -13.89
N VAL A 41 2.85 -6.84 -14.29
CA VAL A 41 3.02 -8.02 -15.15
C VAL A 41 3.66 -7.64 -16.46
N GLU A 42 3.20 -6.54 -17.07
CA GLU A 42 3.74 -6.06 -18.33
C GLU A 42 5.21 -5.70 -18.20
N GLU A 43 5.55 -5.02 -17.12
CA GLU A 43 6.93 -4.63 -16.85
C GLU A 43 7.84 -5.85 -16.76
N LEU A 44 7.40 -6.88 -16.07
CA LEU A 44 8.20 -8.08 -15.85
C LEU A 44 8.24 -9.01 -17.06
N SER A 45 7.18 -9.00 -17.86
CA SER A 45 7.13 -9.83 -19.05
C SER A 45 7.81 -9.19 -20.25
N ARG A 46 8.13 -7.91 -20.15
CA ARG A 46 8.81 -7.13 -21.18
C ARG A 46 8.08 -7.23 -22.53
N GLY A 47 6.76 -7.11 -22.48
CA GLY A 47 5.97 -7.10 -23.68
C GLY A 47 5.63 -8.45 -24.25
N LYS A 48 6.08 -9.52 -23.65
CA LYS A 48 5.68 -10.87 -24.05
C LYS A 48 4.32 -11.19 -23.49
N VAL A 49 3.69 -12.21 -24.06
CA VAL A 49 2.41 -12.66 -23.54
C VAL A 49 2.60 -13.09 -22.08
N ALA A 50 1.74 -12.61 -21.21
CA ALA A 50 1.85 -12.91 -19.79
C ALA A 50 1.64 -14.40 -19.56
N ALA A 51 2.62 -15.03 -18.91
CA ALA A 51 2.54 -16.42 -18.51
C ALA A 51 2.19 -16.47 -17.02
N PRO A 52 1.73 -17.64 -16.53
CA PRO A 52 1.49 -17.77 -15.09
C PRO A 52 2.70 -17.37 -14.23
N GLN A 53 3.90 -17.63 -14.74
CA GLN A 53 5.12 -17.22 -14.04
C GLN A 53 5.23 -15.71 -13.88
N SER A 54 4.84 -14.95 -14.93
CA SER A 54 4.88 -13.50 -14.86
C SER A 54 3.92 -12.99 -13.81
N MET A 55 2.77 -13.62 -13.67
CA MET A 55 1.79 -13.27 -12.66
C MET A 55 2.35 -13.50 -11.26
N LEU A 56 2.99 -14.66 -11.07
CA LEU A 56 3.60 -15.00 -9.79
C LEU A 56 4.72 -14.02 -9.43
N LEU A 57 5.57 -13.71 -10.38
CA LEU A 57 6.66 -12.77 -10.17
C LEU A 57 6.12 -11.38 -9.85
N ALA A 58 5.05 -10.98 -10.53
CA ALA A 58 4.42 -9.69 -10.27
C ALA A 58 3.88 -9.64 -8.84
N ALA A 59 3.25 -10.71 -8.39
CA ALA A 59 2.72 -10.77 -7.04
C ALA A 59 3.84 -10.64 -6.00
N ILE A 60 4.93 -11.36 -6.22
CA ILE A 60 6.09 -11.31 -5.31
C ILE A 60 6.71 -9.92 -5.32
N ALA A 61 6.86 -9.32 -6.49
CA ALA A 61 7.45 -7.99 -6.61
C ALA A 61 6.59 -6.95 -5.89
N LEU A 62 5.27 -7.02 -6.07
CA LEU A 62 4.37 -6.09 -5.42
C LEU A 62 4.36 -6.28 -3.90
N ALA A 63 4.43 -7.52 -3.44
CA ALA A 63 4.52 -7.80 -2.01
C ALA A 63 5.80 -7.21 -1.43
N HIS A 64 6.89 -7.35 -2.16
CA HIS A 64 8.17 -6.80 -1.72
C HIS A 64 8.12 -5.27 -1.65
N GLU A 65 7.55 -4.64 -2.68
CA GLU A 65 7.41 -3.19 -2.70
C GLU A 65 6.54 -2.70 -1.53
N LEU A 66 5.50 -3.46 -1.22
CA LEU A 66 4.64 -3.12 -0.09
C LEU A 66 5.41 -3.20 1.23
N GLU A 67 6.23 -4.22 1.40
CA GLU A 67 7.04 -4.34 2.62
C GLU A 67 8.02 -3.19 2.75
N GLU A 68 8.64 -2.81 1.64
CA GLU A 68 9.55 -1.67 1.64
C GLU A 68 8.84 -0.38 2.00
N GLU A 69 7.65 -0.20 1.47
CA GLU A 69 6.87 1.00 1.74
C GLU A 69 6.43 1.06 3.20
N ARG A 70 6.05 -0.08 3.77
CA ARG A 70 5.68 -0.15 5.19
C ARG A 70 6.86 0.16 6.09
N ALA A 71 8.03 -0.36 5.74
CA ALA A 71 9.23 -0.08 6.51
C ALA A 71 9.57 1.40 6.46
N ARG A 72 9.43 2.01 5.29
CA ARG A 72 9.67 3.43 5.10
C ARG A 72 8.74 4.27 5.96
N ARG A 73 7.46 3.90 6.00
CA ARG A 73 6.47 4.61 6.82
C ARG A 73 6.79 4.52 8.30
N LEU A 74 7.16 3.33 8.76
CA LEU A 74 7.52 3.15 10.16
C LEU A 74 8.73 4.01 10.52
N SER A 75 9.71 4.08 9.63
CA SER A 75 10.89 4.89 9.85
C SER A 75 10.53 6.36 9.95
N LEU A 76 9.65 6.84 9.05
CA LEU A 76 9.21 8.22 9.07
C LEU A 76 8.43 8.54 10.34
N GLU A 77 7.58 7.63 10.77
CA GLU A 77 6.80 7.82 11.99
C GLU A 77 7.72 7.94 13.21
N ARG A 78 8.75 7.10 13.28
CA ARG A 78 9.71 7.16 14.37
C ARG A 78 10.47 8.48 14.38
N ARG A 79 10.89 8.93 13.21
CA ARG A 79 11.59 10.22 13.11
C ARG A 79 10.69 11.37 13.54
N ALA A 80 9.44 11.34 13.10
CA ALA A 80 8.49 12.38 13.49
C ALA A 80 8.26 12.37 14.99
N ARG A 81 8.11 11.20 15.56
CA ARG A 81 7.91 11.05 16.99
C ARG A 81 9.11 11.55 17.79
N ASP A 82 10.30 11.18 17.33
CA ASP A 82 11.53 11.61 18.00
C ASP A 82 11.70 13.12 17.91
N MET A 83 11.38 13.69 16.76
CA MET A 83 11.45 15.13 16.57
C MET A 83 10.47 15.85 17.50
N LEU A 84 9.25 15.33 17.61
CA LEU A 84 8.26 15.92 18.50
C LEU A 84 8.71 15.87 19.95
N ARG A 85 9.31 14.76 20.37
CA ARG A 85 9.82 14.64 21.73
C ARG A 85 10.90 15.67 22.02
N ARG A 86 11.79 15.89 21.04
CA ARG A 86 12.84 16.88 21.19
C ARG A 86 12.28 18.29 21.28
N VAL A 87 11.29 18.59 20.45
CA VAL A 87 10.67 19.91 20.46
C VAL A 87 9.95 20.13 21.79
N LEU A 88 9.19 19.13 22.25
CA LEU A 88 8.49 19.22 23.53
C LEU A 88 9.46 19.37 24.68
N GLY A 89 10.58 18.66 24.64
CA GLY A 89 11.61 18.80 25.66
C GLY A 89 12.18 20.21 25.71
N ARG A 90 12.41 20.81 24.56
CA ARG A 90 12.91 22.18 24.51
C ARG A 90 11.90 23.17 25.04
N ILE A 91 10.63 22.96 24.73
CA ILE A 91 9.57 23.81 25.23
C ILE A 91 9.49 23.71 26.76
N ASP A 92 9.55 22.49 27.30
CA ASP A 92 9.54 22.29 28.75
C ASP A 92 10.72 22.96 29.41
N GLU A 93 11.90 22.87 28.85
CA GLU A 93 13.09 23.53 29.37
C GLU A 93 12.94 25.02 29.36
N ALA A 94 12.40 25.58 28.29
CA ALA A 94 12.19 27.00 28.17
C ALA A 94 11.20 27.50 29.22
N LEU A 95 10.12 26.72 29.45
CA LEU A 95 9.13 27.08 30.43
C LEU A 95 9.69 27.00 31.85
N ASP A 96 10.51 25.99 32.13
CA ASP A 96 11.14 25.84 33.41
C ASP A 96 12.08 27.02 33.71
N CYS A 97 12.88 27.41 32.68
CA CYS A 97 13.75 28.54 32.82
C CYS A 97 12.96 29.83 33.07
N ALA A 98 11.84 30.00 32.38
CA ALA A 98 11.02 31.19 32.55
C ALA A 98 10.40 31.24 33.95
N SER A 99 10.00 30.10 34.48
CA SER A 99 9.35 30.05 35.79
C SER A 99 10.33 30.25 36.96
N GLU A 100 11.61 30.05 36.74
CA GLU A 100 12.63 30.26 37.74
C GLU A 100 12.98 31.74 37.91
N GLN A 101 12.58 32.55 36.98
CA GLN A 101 12.82 33.98 37.04
C GLN A 101 11.64 34.72 37.67
#